data_835ebd954618f40c98db7a27ad5f8fa1
#
_entry.id   835ebd954618f40c98db7a27ad5f8fa1
#
_cell.length_a   1.000
_cell.length_b   1.000
_cell.length_c   1.000
_cell.angle_alpha   90.00
_cell.angle_beta   90.00
_cell.angle_gamma   90.00
#
_symmetry.space_group_name_H-M   'P 1'
#
loop_
_entity.id
_entity.type
_entity.pdbx_description
1 polymer ?
#
loop_
_entity_poly.entity_id
_entity_poly.type
_entity_poly.pdbx_seq_one_letter_code
_entity_poly.pdbx_strand_id
1 'polypeptide(L)'
;ILAFIHRSIVNERPDFAPEHNERLEFLWDAVLELVITWNLFVNFPEKAEWELTDLRSAIVRWKNLAKIAKSLWFSEYLLLWKWEEKWWWRENNYLLANVVEAFIWAIYVDLWFEEASNFINKHIYSTVKEILNKESIKEYKTLIQEYAQAKFDITPTYELIDEKWLDHEKVFTVGLYFKSELKWTWSWSSKKKA
;
A
#
# COMPACT_ATOMS: atom_id res chain seq x y z
N ILE A 1 4.97 -22.32 6.14
CA ILE A 1 5.38 -22.69 4.77
C ILE A 1 4.20 -22.52 3.80
N LEU A 2 2.99 -23.03 4.10
CA LEU A 2 1.83 -23.02 3.20
C LEU A 2 1.49 -21.62 2.65
N ALA A 3 1.63 -20.57 3.45
CA ALA A 3 1.40 -19.18 3.03
C ALA A 3 2.22 -18.74 1.80
N PHE A 4 3.38 -19.36 1.57
CA PHE A 4 4.28 -19.04 0.47
C PHE A 4 4.16 -19.99 -0.73
N ILE A 5 3.22 -20.93 -0.71
CA ILE A 5 3.00 -21.91 -1.77
C ILE A 5 1.97 -21.36 -2.76
N HIS A 6 2.45 -20.96 -3.94
CA HIS A 6 1.57 -20.57 -5.03
C HIS A 6 0.95 -21.79 -5.70
N ARG A 7 -0.29 -21.67 -6.20
CA ARG A 7 -1.02 -22.77 -6.88
C ARG A 7 -0.27 -23.43 -8.05
N SER A 8 0.65 -22.71 -8.69
CA SER A 8 1.43 -23.27 -9.80
C SER A 8 2.31 -24.43 -9.38
N ILE A 9 2.86 -24.41 -8.17
CA ILE A 9 3.67 -25.54 -7.66
C ILE A 9 2.81 -26.77 -7.38
N VAL A 10 1.61 -26.59 -6.86
CA VAL A 10 0.71 -27.72 -6.55
C VAL A 10 0.41 -28.55 -7.80
N ASN A 11 0.24 -27.89 -8.94
CA ASN A 11 -0.02 -28.57 -10.21
C ASN A 11 1.20 -29.37 -10.72
N GLU A 12 2.42 -28.93 -10.42
CA GLU A 12 3.67 -29.53 -10.92
C GLU A 12 4.29 -30.52 -9.93
N ARG A 13 4.12 -30.27 -8.66
CA ARG A 13 4.72 -31.05 -7.57
C ARG A 13 3.70 -31.36 -6.47
N PRO A 14 2.64 -32.10 -6.76
CA PRO A 14 1.61 -32.45 -5.80
C PRO A 14 2.15 -33.29 -4.62
N ASP A 15 3.27 -33.98 -4.85
CA ASP A 15 4.01 -34.72 -3.82
C ASP A 15 4.71 -33.80 -2.79
N PHE A 16 5.13 -32.62 -3.24
CA PHE A 16 5.81 -31.63 -2.38
C PHE A 16 4.83 -30.68 -1.68
N ALA A 17 3.81 -30.23 -2.39
CA ALA A 17 2.84 -29.26 -1.90
C ALA A 17 1.41 -29.72 -2.26
N PRO A 18 0.73 -30.48 -1.38
CA PRO A 18 -0.61 -30.99 -1.67
C PRO A 18 -1.69 -29.87 -1.66
N GLU A 19 -1.40 -28.74 -1.06
CA GLU A 19 -2.32 -27.59 -0.94
C GLU A 19 -1.63 -26.28 -1.28
N HIS A 20 -2.42 -25.29 -1.69
CA HIS A 20 -1.99 -23.92 -1.97
C HIS A 20 -2.66 -22.91 -1.01
N ASN A 21 -2.23 -21.68 -1.06
CA ASN A 21 -2.62 -20.65 -0.10
C ASN A 21 -4.02 -20.04 -0.31
N GLU A 22 -4.73 -20.31 -1.41
CA GLU A 22 -6.02 -19.63 -1.73
C GLU A 22 -7.14 -19.88 -0.69
N ARG A 23 -7.17 -21.03 0.00
CA ARG A 23 -8.13 -21.25 1.10
C ARG A 23 -7.80 -20.43 2.33
N LEU A 24 -6.53 -20.14 2.55
CA LEU A 24 -6.08 -19.25 3.61
C LEU A 24 -6.47 -17.81 3.30
N GLU A 25 -6.45 -17.42 2.02
CA GLU A 25 -6.89 -16.13 1.52
C GLU A 25 -8.35 -15.80 1.87
N PHE A 26 -9.28 -16.75 1.77
CA PHE A 26 -10.71 -16.50 2.03
C PHE A 26 -11.00 -16.05 3.48
N LEU A 27 -10.24 -16.55 4.46
CA LEU A 27 -10.54 -16.30 5.89
C LEU A 27 -9.75 -15.12 6.49
N TRP A 28 -8.65 -14.71 5.82
CA TRP A 28 -7.80 -13.61 6.30
C TRP A 28 -8.52 -12.27 6.31
N ASP A 29 -9.40 -12.05 5.34
CA ASP A 29 -10.15 -10.79 5.15
C ASP A 29 -10.87 -10.39 6.45
N ALA A 30 -11.54 -11.33 7.09
CA ALA A 30 -12.25 -11.09 8.34
C ALA A 30 -11.32 -10.63 9.49
N VAL A 31 -10.13 -11.24 9.65
CA VAL A 31 -9.20 -10.90 10.74
C VAL A 31 -8.54 -9.55 10.47
N LEU A 32 -8.05 -9.34 9.25
CA LEU A 32 -7.41 -8.09 8.86
C LEU A 32 -8.39 -6.92 8.96
N GLU A 33 -9.59 -7.07 8.40
CA GLU A 33 -10.62 -6.03 8.46
C GLU A 33 -11.02 -5.71 9.88
N LEU A 34 -11.21 -6.72 10.74
CA LEU A 34 -11.56 -6.52 12.14
C LEU A 34 -10.49 -5.69 12.87
N VAL A 35 -9.22 -6.07 12.75
CA VAL A 35 -8.13 -5.38 13.45
C VAL A 35 -7.97 -3.95 12.95
N ILE A 36 -7.99 -3.74 11.63
CA ILE A 36 -7.85 -2.39 11.05
C ILE A 36 -9.06 -1.53 11.42
N THR A 37 -10.29 -2.06 11.29
CA THR A 37 -11.52 -1.34 11.65
C THR A 37 -11.50 -0.91 13.11
N TRP A 38 -11.14 -1.80 14.02
CA TRP A 38 -11.03 -1.49 15.45
C TRP A 38 -10.02 -0.37 15.72
N ASN A 39 -8.84 -0.46 15.12
CA ASN A 39 -7.83 0.58 15.30
C ASN A 39 -8.27 1.93 14.74
N LEU A 40 -8.90 1.96 13.58
CA LEU A 40 -9.43 3.18 13.00
C LEU A 40 -10.53 3.79 13.87
N PHE A 41 -11.47 2.98 14.32
CA PHE A 41 -12.57 3.40 15.19
C PHE A 41 -12.07 4.06 16.50
N VAL A 42 -11.07 3.44 17.13
CA VAL A 42 -10.54 3.93 18.41
C VAL A 42 -9.66 5.16 18.23
N ASN A 43 -8.84 5.21 17.18
CA ASN A 43 -7.84 6.28 17.02
C ASN A 43 -8.35 7.51 16.25
N PHE A 44 -9.50 7.42 15.58
CA PHE A 44 -10.10 8.53 14.82
C PHE A 44 -11.58 8.73 15.18
N PRO A 45 -11.90 9.05 16.45
CA PRO A 45 -13.28 9.18 16.90
C PRO A 45 -14.03 10.36 16.26
N GLU A 46 -13.29 11.31 15.67
CA GLU A 46 -13.84 12.49 15.00
C GLU A 46 -14.26 12.22 13.54
N LYS A 47 -13.84 11.07 12.97
CA LYS A 47 -14.11 10.78 11.57
C LYS A 47 -15.47 10.12 11.36
N ALA A 48 -16.14 10.52 10.28
CA ALA A 48 -17.38 9.89 9.85
C ALA A 48 -17.15 8.44 9.34
N GLU A 49 -18.22 7.65 9.34
CA GLU A 49 -18.16 6.24 8.90
C GLU A 49 -17.55 6.07 7.51
N TRP A 50 -17.95 6.89 6.54
CA TRP A 50 -17.44 6.82 5.18
C TRP A 50 -15.94 7.13 5.09
N GLU A 51 -15.41 8.06 5.89
CA GLU A 51 -13.98 8.36 5.96
C GLU A 51 -13.19 7.18 6.52
N LEU A 52 -13.72 6.54 7.56
CA LEU A 52 -13.10 5.35 8.14
C LEU A 52 -13.11 4.17 7.14
N THR A 53 -14.17 4.04 6.36
CA THR A 53 -14.28 3.02 5.30
C THR A 53 -13.28 3.27 4.17
N ASP A 54 -13.09 4.51 3.73
CA ASP A 54 -12.09 4.89 2.73
C ASP A 54 -10.67 4.64 3.24
N LEU A 55 -10.37 5.02 4.48
CA LEU A 55 -9.07 4.75 5.11
C LEU A 55 -8.80 3.25 5.21
N ARG A 56 -9.78 2.47 5.68
CA ARG A 56 -9.66 1.01 5.73
C ARG A 56 -9.33 0.45 4.34
N SER A 57 -10.11 0.81 3.33
CA SER A 57 -9.90 0.38 1.94
C SER A 57 -8.52 0.76 1.41
N ALA A 58 -8.00 1.93 1.78
CA ALA A 58 -6.66 2.35 1.37
C ALA A 58 -5.56 1.54 2.06
N ILE A 59 -5.72 1.22 3.35
CA ILE A 59 -4.76 0.45 4.16
C ILE A 59 -4.67 -1.00 3.67
N VAL A 60 -5.82 -1.66 3.43
CA VAL A 60 -5.88 -3.07 2.99
C VAL A 60 -5.69 -3.24 1.49
N ARG A 61 -5.56 -2.16 0.74
CA ARG A 61 -5.40 -2.21 -0.72
C ARG A 61 -4.18 -3.05 -1.13
N TRP A 62 -4.33 -3.89 -2.15
CA TRP A 62 -3.27 -4.75 -2.67
C TRP A 62 -1.93 -4.02 -2.92
N LYS A 63 -1.95 -2.75 -3.36
CA LYS A 63 -0.73 -1.94 -3.55
C LYS A 63 0.03 -1.70 -2.25
N ASN A 64 -0.69 -1.48 -1.15
CA ASN A 64 -0.09 -1.29 0.16
C ASN A 64 0.44 -2.61 0.72
N LEU A 65 -0.34 -3.68 0.62
CA LEU A 65 0.08 -5.02 1.06
C LEU A 65 1.30 -5.51 0.28
N ALA A 66 1.35 -5.31 -1.03
CA ALA A 66 2.53 -5.64 -1.84
C ALA A 66 3.79 -4.84 -1.43
N LYS A 67 3.64 -3.56 -1.08
CA LYS A 67 4.74 -2.75 -0.54
C LYS A 67 5.25 -3.33 0.79
N ILE A 68 4.35 -3.76 1.64
CA ILE A 68 4.68 -4.41 2.92
C ILE A 68 5.40 -5.75 2.67
N ALA A 69 4.87 -6.58 1.76
CA ALA A 69 5.52 -7.84 1.37
C ALA A 69 6.98 -7.62 0.93
N LYS A 70 7.23 -6.60 0.11
CA LYS A 70 8.57 -6.23 -0.34
C LYS A 70 9.47 -5.78 0.81
N SER A 71 8.94 -4.99 1.74
CA SER A 71 9.69 -4.54 2.91
C SER A 71 10.06 -5.67 3.87
N LEU A 72 9.30 -6.77 3.85
CA LEU A 72 9.51 -7.98 4.63
C LEU A 72 10.28 -9.07 3.85
N TRP A 73 10.73 -8.78 2.64
CA TRP A 73 11.46 -9.69 1.76
C TRP A 73 10.68 -10.97 1.41
N PHE A 74 9.33 -10.91 1.42
CA PHE A 74 8.49 -12.07 1.15
C PHE A 74 8.65 -12.63 -0.26
N SER A 75 9.06 -11.81 -1.22
CA SER A 75 9.39 -12.24 -2.57
C SER A 75 10.47 -13.33 -2.62
N GLU A 76 11.42 -13.33 -1.68
CA GLU A 76 12.50 -14.31 -1.63
C GLU A 76 12.04 -15.70 -1.19
N TYR A 77 11.00 -15.75 -0.35
CA TYR A 77 10.45 -16.99 0.19
C TYR A 77 9.34 -17.59 -0.66
N LEU A 78 8.85 -16.85 -1.67
CA LEU A 78 7.74 -17.29 -2.51
C LEU A 78 8.15 -18.48 -3.37
N LEU A 79 7.42 -19.59 -3.21
CA LEU A 79 7.60 -20.81 -3.97
C LEU A 79 6.76 -20.75 -5.24
N LEU A 80 7.43 -20.59 -6.36
CA LEU A 80 6.88 -20.51 -7.71
C LEU A 80 7.41 -21.63 -8.58
N TRP A 81 6.66 -22.01 -9.60
CA TRP A 81 7.17 -22.94 -10.60
C TRP A 81 8.24 -22.31 -11.49
N LYS A 82 9.18 -23.14 -12.01
CA LYS A 82 10.38 -22.68 -12.72
C LYS A 82 10.13 -21.74 -13.91
N TRP A 83 8.98 -21.85 -14.59
CA TRP A 83 8.63 -20.95 -15.68
C TRP A 83 8.17 -19.59 -15.18
N GLU A 84 7.46 -19.54 -14.08
CA GLU A 84 7.00 -18.31 -13.46
C GLU A 84 8.15 -17.54 -12.82
N GLU A 85 9.18 -18.23 -12.32
CA GLU A 85 10.40 -17.56 -11.83
C GLU A 85 11.10 -16.72 -12.90
N LYS A 86 11.04 -17.15 -14.18
CA LYS A 86 11.69 -16.45 -15.31
C LYS A 86 10.96 -15.17 -15.75
N TRP A 87 9.70 -14.98 -15.38
CA TRP A 87 8.81 -13.96 -15.94
C TRP A 87 8.38 -12.87 -14.96
N TRP A 88 9.22 -12.44 -14.01
CA TRP A 88 8.95 -11.34 -13.09
C TRP A 88 7.80 -11.61 -12.09
N TRP A 89 7.29 -12.82 -12.01
CA TRP A 89 6.17 -13.19 -11.13
C TRP A 89 6.50 -12.98 -9.65
N ARG A 90 7.75 -13.16 -9.27
CA ARG A 90 8.23 -12.95 -7.91
C ARG A 90 8.04 -11.51 -7.43
N GLU A 91 8.05 -10.55 -8.36
CA GLU A 91 7.80 -9.13 -8.12
C GLU A 91 6.35 -8.70 -8.42
N ASN A 92 5.47 -9.65 -8.78
CA ASN A 92 4.07 -9.36 -9.06
C ASN A 92 3.36 -8.89 -7.77
N ASN A 93 2.88 -7.66 -7.80
CA ASN A 93 2.28 -7.04 -6.64
C ASN A 93 1.00 -7.74 -6.14
N TYR A 94 0.22 -8.37 -7.02
CA TYR A 94 -0.96 -9.13 -6.60
C TYR A 94 -0.56 -10.40 -5.85
N LEU A 95 0.42 -11.14 -6.36
CA LEU A 95 0.95 -12.32 -5.67
C LEU A 95 1.53 -11.95 -4.30
N LEU A 96 2.27 -10.86 -4.24
CA LEU A 96 2.88 -10.40 -3.00
C LEU A 96 1.82 -9.96 -1.97
N ALA A 97 0.73 -9.32 -2.41
CA ALA A 97 -0.39 -9.00 -1.55
C ALA A 97 -1.02 -10.29 -0.97
N ASN A 98 -1.36 -11.25 -1.83
CA ASN A 98 -1.95 -12.53 -1.41
C ASN A 98 -1.05 -13.31 -0.43
N VAL A 99 0.29 -13.18 -0.57
CA VAL A 99 1.22 -13.79 0.39
C VAL A 99 1.12 -13.15 1.77
N VAL A 100 0.99 -11.80 1.87
CA VAL A 100 0.79 -11.13 3.17
C VAL A 100 -0.49 -11.62 3.83
N GLU A 101 -1.55 -11.73 3.05
CA GLU A 101 -2.86 -12.21 3.48
C GLU A 101 -2.77 -13.65 4.01
N ALA A 102 -2.21 -14.54 3.22
CA ALA A 102 -2.00 -15.93 3.63
C ALA A 102 -1.07 -16.05 4.84
N PHE A 103 -0.10 -15.14 5.00
CA PHE A 103 0.82 -15.12 6.13
C PHE A 103 0.13 -14.69 7.43
N ILE A 104 -0.74 -13.67 7.38
CA ILE A 104 -1.57 -13.26 8.53
C ILE A 104 -2.40 -14.44 9.01
N TRP A 105 -2.99 -15.16 8.05
CA TRP A 105 -3.80 -16.32 8.38
C TRP A 105 -2.97 -17.46 9.00
N ALA A 106 -1.79 -17.72 8.47
CA ALA A 106 -0.89 -18.72 9.05
C ALA A 106 -0.54 -18.37 10.52
N ILE A 107 -0.26 -17.09 10.80
CA ILE A 107 -0.06 -16.61 12.17
C ILE A 107 -1.32 -16.86 13.00
N TYR A 108 -2.49 -16.54 12.48
CA TYR A 108 -3.75 -16.72 13.22
C TYR A 108 -4.03 -18.18 13.56
N VAL A 109 -3.80 -19.10 12.64
CA VAL A 109 -4.01 -20.55 12.86
C VAL A 109 -3.01 -21.12 13.87
N ASP A 110 -1.75 -20.71 13.76
CA ASP A 110 -0.66 -21.27 14.57
C ASP A 110 -0.55 -20.60 15.95
N LEU A 111 -0.80 -19.29 16.02
CA LEU A 111 -0.48 -18.44 17.19
C LEU A 111 -1.67 -17.60 17.69
N TRP A 112 -2.87 -17.81 17.14
CA TRP A 112 -4.11 -17.13 17.47
C TRP A 112 -4.17 -15.64 17.14
N PHE A 113 -5.31 -15.02 17.52
CA PHE A 113 -5.69 -13.66 17.17
C PHE A 113 -4.70 -12.59 17.66
N GLU A 114 -4.12 -12.78 18.84
CA GLU A 114 -3.23 -11.78 19.43
C GLU A 114 -1.98 -11.54 18.58
N GLU A 115 -1.31 -12.61 18.16
CA GLU A 115 -0.10 -12.50 17.33
C GLU A 115 -0.42 -12.02 15.91
N ALA A 116 -1.55 -12.42 15.33
CA ALA A 116 -2.01 -11.88 14.06
C ALA A 116 -2.29 -10.38 14.17
N SER A 117 -2.95 -9.94 15.24
CA SER A 117 -3.21 -8.54 15.54
C SER A 117 -1.92 -7.75 15.72
N ASN A 118 -0.93 -8.28 16.45
CA ASN A 118 0.38 -7.68 16.64
C ASN A 118 1.10 -7.47 15.30
N PHE A 119 1.09 -8.47 14.42
CA PHE A 119 1.67 -8.38 13.09
C PHE A 119 0.96 -7.31 12.23
N ILE A 120 -0.36 -7.32 12.20
CA ILE A 120 -1.18 -6.34 11.46
C ILE A 120 -0.88 -4.92 11.96
N ASN A 121 -0.86 -4.71 13.26
CA ASN A 121 -0.60 -3.40 13.86
C ASN A 121 0.79 -2.89 13.51
N LYS A 122 1.80 -3.74 13.62
CA LYS A 122 3.19 -3.38 13.39
C LYS A 122 3.49 -3.06 11.93
N HIS A 123 2.97 -3.84 10.99
CA HIS A 123 3.39 -3.79 9.59
C HIS A 123 2.36 -3.16 8.67
N ILE A 124 1.06 -3.28 8.96
CA ILE A 124 -0.01 -2.82 8.09
C ILE A 124 -0.62 -1.53 8.61
N TYR A 125 -1.14 -1.51 9.83
CA TYR A 125 -1.74 -0.31 10.40
C TYR A 125 -0.75 0.86 10.54
N SER A 126 0.53 0.57 10.77
CA SER A 126 1.58 1.60 10.81
C SER A 126 1.68 2.45 9.54
N THR A 127 1.14 1.97 8.40
CA THR A 127 1.10 2.73 7.14
C THR A 127 0.03 3.82 7.12
N VAL A 128 -0.88 3.85 8.09
CA VAL A 128 -2.00 4.82 8.16
C VAL A 128 -1.54 6.26 8.05
N LYS A 129 -0.43 6.64 8.72
CA LYS A 129 0.12 8.00 8.66
C LYS A 129 0.56 8.41 7.26
N GLU A 130 1.16 7.49 6.52
CA GLU A 130 1.57 7.75 5.13
C GLU A 130 0.36 7.89 4.21
N ILE A 131 -0.68 7.10 4.45
CA ILE A 131 -1.93 7.14 3.70
C ILE A 131 -2.66 8.46 3.95
N LEU A 132 -2.83 8.87 5.20
CA LEU A 132 -3.45 10.14 5.57
C LEU A 132 -2.73 11.34 4.93
N ASN A 133 -1.41 11.35 4.93
CA ASN A 133 -0.63 12.40 4.28
C ASN A 133 -0.88 12.44 2.76
N LYS A 134 -1.02 11.30 2.11
CA LYS A 134 -1.32 11.24 0.67
C LYS A 134 -2.75 11.68 0.34
N GLU A 135 -3.71 11.32 1.18
CA GLU A 135 -5.11 11.74 1.02
C GLU A 135 -5.24 13.24 1.20
N SER A 136 -4.63 13.82 2.23
CA SER A 136 -4.61 15.27 2.44
C SER A 136 -4.05 16.02 1.23
N ILE A 137 -2.94 15.55 0.65
CA ILE A 137 -2.36 16.16 -0.55
C ILE A 137 -3.32 16.09 -1.75
N LYS A 138 -4.03 14.97 -1.92
CA LYS A 138 -5.02 14.81 -2.98
C LYS A 138 -6.21 15.74 -2.79
N GLU A 139 -6.68 15.88 -1.56
CA GLU A 139 -7.76 16.79 -1.19
C GLU A 139 -7.39 18.25 -1.49
N TYR A 140 -6.21 18.71 -1.06
CA TYR A 140 -5.75 20.06 -1.37
C TYR A 140 -5.62 20.33 -2.89
N LYS A 141 -5.15 19.36 -3.67
CA LYS A 141 -5.13 19.50 -5.13
C LYS A 141 -6.52 19.64 -5.72
N THR A 142 -7.48 18.89 -5.25
CA THR A 142 -8.88 18.96 -5.69
C THR A 142 -9.49 20.31 -5.32
N LEU A 143 -9.30 20.78 -4.08
CA LEU A 143 -9.77 22.08 -3.63
C LEU A 143 -9.18 23.23 -4.47
N ILE A 144 -7.89 23.19 -4.77
CA ILE A 144 -7.24 24.19 -5.64
C ILE A 144 -7.84 24.15 -7.04
N GLN A 145 -8.10 22.98 -7.59
CA GLN A 145 -8.70 22.82 -8.92
C GLN A 145 -10.12 23.37 -8.95
N GLU A 146 -10.95 23.03 -7.96
CA GLU A 146 -12.33 23.53 -7.83
C GLU A 146 -12.34 25.05 -7.66
N TYR A 147 -11.47 25.60 -6.84
CA TYR A 147 -11.33 27.04 -6.66
C TYR A 147 -10.94 27.76 -7.96
N ALA A 148 -9.95 27.23 -8.67
CA ALA A 148 -9.49 27.82 -9.91
C ALA A 148 -10.56 27.75 -11.01
N GLN A 149 -11.29 26.64 -11.08
CA GLN A 149 -12.40 26.47 -12.02
C GLN A 149 -13.57 27.41 -11.68
N ALA A 150 -13.99 27.46 -10.40
CA ALA A 150 -15.12 28.28 -9.99
C ALA A 150 -14.86 29.78 -10.13
N LYS A 151 -13.64 30.23 -9.85
CA LYS A 151 -13.33 31.68 -9.79
C LYS A 151 -12.77 32.24 -11.09
N PHE A 152 -12.03 31.44 -11.86
CA PHE A 152 -11.27 31.91 -13.03
C PHE A 152 -11.62 31.15 -14.30
N ASP A 153 -12.45 30.10 -14.22
CA ASP A 153 -12.79 29.18 -15.32
C ASP A 153 -11.53 28.58 -16.00
N ILE A 154 -10.59 28.12 -15.16
CA ILE A 154 -9.33 27.53 -15.61
C ILE A 154 -9.01 26.25 -14.85
N THR A 155 -8.24 25.36 -15.49
CA THR A 155 -7.60 24.22 -14.85
C THR A 155 -6.17 24.59 -14.49
N PRO A 156 -5.76 24.50 -13.22
CA PRO A 156 -4.38 24.77 -12.82
C PRO A 156 -3.41 23.74 -13.41
N THR A 157 -2.23 24.19 -13.78
CA THR A 157 -1.13 23.32 -14.24
C THR A 157 0.02 23.32 -13.23
N TYR A 158 0.75 22.21 -13.20
CA TYR A 158 1.89 22.02 -12.31
C TYR A 158 3.11 21.74 -13.16
N GLU A 159 4.15 22.56 -13.02
CA GLU A 159 5.36 22.45 -13.82
C GLU A 159 6.59 22.35 -12.93
N LEU A 160 7.54 21.51 -13.30
CA LEU A 160 8.83 21.43 -12.64
C LEU A 160 9.64 22.67 -13.03
N ILE A 161 9.94 23.54 -12.05
CA ILE A 161 10.72 24.76 -12.25
C ILE A 161 12.21 24.49 -12.16
N ASP A 162 12.60 23.70 -11.16
CA ASP A 162 14.02 23.48 -10.84
C ASP A 162 14.24 22.10 -10.25
N GLU A 163 15.42 21.55 -10.50
CA GLU A 163 15.87 20.26 -9.99
C GLU A 163 17.33 20.41 -9.56
N LYS A 164 17.60 20.32 -8.25
CA LYS A 164 18.95 20.46 -7.68
C LYS A 164 19.38 19.21 -6.93
N TRP A 165 20.63 18.86 -7.07
CA TRP A 165 21.30 17.84 -6.28
C TRP A 165 22.07 18.53 -5.15
N LEU A 166 21.65 18.33 -3.91
CA LEU A 166 22.32 18.83 -2.71
C LEU A 166 22.71 17.63 -1.85
N ASP A 167 24.00 17.40 -1.66
CA ASP A 167 24.58 16.41 -0.74
C ASP A 167 23.80 15.07 -0.66
N HIS A 168 23.68 14.37 -1.80
CA HIS A 168 22.93 13.11 -1.92
C HIS A 168 21.40 13.20 -1.81
N GLU A 169 20.85 14.40 -1.71
CA GLU A 169 19.40 14.65 -1.79
C GLU A 169 19.06 15.39 -3.08
N LYS A 170 18.04 14.88 -3.77
CA LYS A 170 17.49 15.55 -4.94
C LYS A 170 16.33 16.43 -4.50
N VAL A 171 16.44 17.72 -4.73
CA VAL A 171 15.38 18.70 -4.42
C VAL A 171 14.71 19.11 -5.71
N PHE A 172 13.39 18.96 -5.73
CA PHE A 172 12.52 19.38 -6.84
C PHE A 172 11.76 20.62 -6.43
N THR A 173 11.73 21.62 -7.30
CA THR A 173 10.86 22.79 -7.14
C THR A 173 9.78 22.76 -8.19
N VAL A 174 8.53 22.77 -7.76
CA VAL A 174 7.34 22.77 -8.64
C VAL A 174 6.59 24.08 -8.49
N GLY A 175 6.11 24.61 -9.61
CA GLY A 175 5.23 25.75 -9.69
C GLY A 175 3.79 25.34 -9.96
N LEU A 176 2.85 26.04 -9.34
CA LEU A 176 1.44 26.03 -9.66
C LEU A 176 1.14 27.23 -10.55
N TYR A 177 0.59 26.97 -11.71
CA TYR A 177 0.25 28.01 -12.68
C TYR A 177 -1.24 28.10 -12.92
N PHE A 178 -1.74 29.34 -12.97
CA PHE A 178 -3.07 29.67 -13.48
C PHE A 178 -2.89 30.31 -14.86
N LYS A 179 -3.20 29.54 -15.91
CA LYS A 179 -2.78 29.85 -17.30
C LYS A 179 -1.25 29.90 -17.35
N SER A 180 -0.68 31.03 -17.72
CA SER A 180 0.78 31.27 -17.77
C SER A 180 1.33 32.01 -16.54
N GLU A 181 0.49 32.31 -15.55
CA GLU A 181 0.90 33.06 -14.36
C GLU A 181 1.26 32.11 -13.21
N LEU A 182 2.48 32.20 -12.72
CA LEU A 182 2.94 31.47 -11.54
C LEU A 182 2.24 31.99 -10.28
N LYS A 183 1.49 31.15 -9.60
CA LYS A 183 0.76 31.50 -8.37
C LYS A 183 1.46 31.05 -7.11
N TRP A 184 2.11 29.87 -7.16
CA TRP A 184 2.77 29.30 -5.99
C TRP A 184 3.95 28.44 -6.38
N THR A 185 4.94 28.35 -5.51
CA THR A 185 6.07 27.41 -5.63
C THR A 185 6.25 26.64 -4.33
N TRP A 186 6.61 25.39 -4.44
CA TRP A 186 7.07 24.60 -3.28
C TRP A 186 8.18 23.66 -3.70
N SER A 187 9.03 23.29 -2.74
CA SER A 187 10.13 22.37 -2.95
C SER A 187 10.05 21.19 -1.98
N TRP A 188 10.41 20.01 -2.45
CA TRP A 188 10.55 18.82 -1.60
C TRP A 188 11.80 18.05 -1.95
N SER A 189 12.37 17.37 -0.95
CA SER A 189 13.47 16.44 -1.14
C SER A 189 12.95 15.00 -1.25
N SER A 190 13.35 14.28 -2.28
CA SER A 190 13.13 12.84 -2.33
C SER A 190 14.34 12.13 -1.76
N LYS A 191 14.27 11.67 -0.52
CA LYS A 191 15.20 10.66 -0.06
C LYS A 191 14.89 9.37 -0.79
N LYS A 192 15.76 8.94 -1.70
CA LYS A 192 15.80 7.54 -2.06
C LYS A 192 16.12 6.79 -0.78
N LYS A 193 15.15 6.10 -0.21
CA LYS A 193 15.45 5.07 0.76
C LYS A 193 16.27 4.03 0.02
N ALA A 194 17.54 3.97 0.36
CA ALA A 194 18.40 2.87 -0.04
C ALA A 194 17.85 1.57 0.52
#